data_0a2bf1e1592cc7eec49157680857d957
#
_entry.id   0a2bf1e1592cc7eec49157680857d957
#
_cell.length_a   1.000
_cell.length_b   1.000
_cell.length_c   1.000
_cell.angle_alpha   90.00
_cell.angle_beta   90.00
_cell.angle_gamma   90.00
#
_symmetry.space_group_name_H-M   'P 1'
#
loop_
_entity.id
_entity.type
_entity.pdbx_description
1 polymer ?
#
loop_
_entity_poly.entity_id
_entity_poly.type
_entity_poly.pdbx_seq_one_letter_code
_entity_poly.pdbx_strand_id
1 'polypeptide(L)'
;MKRILFVHHISRIGGASFCLLNILKALDRERFEPMVCLASEGPLADEIRRIGIRCIIFPQMSTFPYNRPLAEPSSMMSCIRIAMSLGGFAKLLKTNSIDIVYLNNMMLWPYLRPAREAGCRTVLHVREHWPLNEHRRQLEAARTCARKYADRIVAINSFSASMFSGLEERTEIVMDWSDLDARCAGPGLSDVLGEDMAGRKAFLFTGGFNRIKGALEVMKAFTSEIRDNDARLVVLGAVPLRSSGLKFRMKQVLDRLGYHDYHYQIQKALAADSRIVCRDAVYDFGRIAKESSGFLSWFTIPHANLALAECIMLGVPCLAADNEEAREYTGGGEYALLTPAGDYPAFRQALATFASSPDLYRSKAAAGSPALRKMFDAGTNAARLNELLAGL
;
A
#
# COMPACT_ATOMS: atom_id res chain seq x y z
N MET A 1 13.02 -28.80 -7.78
CA MET A 1 12.12 -27.62 -7.68
C MET A 1 11.76 -27.42 -6.22
N LYS A 2 12.02 -26.21 -5.67
CA LYS A 2 11.71 -25.90 -4.25
C LYS A 2 10.26 -25.40 -4.13
N ARG A 3 9.53 -25.86 -3.10
CA ARG A 3 8.17 -25.40 -2.81
C ARG A 3 8.19 -24.15 -1.96
N ILE A 4 7.64 -23.05 -2.47
CA ILE A 4 7.54 -21.77 -1.74
C ILE A 4 6.10 -21.51 -1.33
N LEU A 5 5.89 -21.27 -0.03
CA LEU A 5 4.61 -20.80 0.51
C LEU A 5 4.68 -19.28 0.74
N PHE A 6 3.97 -18.54 -0.07
CA PHE A 6 3.72 -17.11 0.16
C PHE A 6 2.57 -16.95 1.14
N VAL A 7 2.82 -16.33 2.28
CA VAL A 7 1.81 -16.09 3.32
C VAL A 7 1.36 -14.65 3.28
N HIS A 8 0.06 -14.42 3.08
CA HIS A 8 -0.52 -13.10 3.02
C HIS A 8 -1.84 -13.03 3.78
N HIS A 9 -2.06 -11.96 4.56
CA HIS A 9 -3.15 -11.91 5.52
C HIS A 9 -4.45 -11.31 4.97
N ILE A 10 -4.43 -10.69 3.79
CA ILE A 10 -5.57 -10.02 3.18
C ILE A 10 -6.04 -10.81 1.95
N SER A 11 -7.37 -11.02 1.86
CA SER A 11 -7.99 -11.70 0.71
C SER A 11 -8.65 -10.74 -0.28
N ARG A 12 -8.62 -9.43 0.04
CA ARG A 12 -9.03 -8.36 -0.89
C ARG A 12 -7.87 -7.97 -1.78
N ILE A 13 -8.18 -7.51 -2.98
CA ILE A 13 -7.17 -6.94 -3.86
C ILE A 13 -6.90 -5.49 -3.42
N GLY A 14 -5.64 -5.17 -3.17
CA GLY A 14 -5.13 -3.87 -2.76
C GLY A 14 -3.64 -3.78 -3.08
N GLY A 15 -2.96 -2.69 -2.74
CA GLY A 15 -1.55 -2.48 -3.13
C GLY A 15 -0.63 -3.67 -2.87
N ALA A 16 -0.55 -4.14 -1.63
CA ALA A 16 0.31 -5.28 -1.26
C ALA A 16 -0.10 -6.61 -1.91
N SER A 17 -1.41 -6.82 -2.14
CA SER A 17 -1.93 -8.00 -2.85
C SER A 17 -1.56 -7.98 -4.33
N PHE A 18 -1.61 -6.79 -4.93
CA PHE A 18 -1.19 -6.59 -6.32
C PHE A 18 0.31 -6.86 -6.50
N CYS A 19 1.13 -6.32 -5.61
CA CYS A 19 2.57 -6.58 -5.65
C CYS A 19 2.86 -8.08 -5.47
N LEU A 20 2.11 -8.78 -4.62
CA LEU A 20 2.20 -10.25 -4.51
C LEU A 20 1.88 -10.94 -5.84
N LEU A 21 0.81 -10.53 -6.53
CA LEU A 21 0.47 -11.09 -7.84
C LEU A 21 1.58 -10.86 -8.87
N ASN A 22 2.21 -9.69 -8.86
CA ASN A 22 3.35 -9.41 -9.74
C ASN A 22 4.54 -10.32 -9.42
N ILE A 23 4.86 -10.53 -8.15
CA ILE A 23 5.90 -11.49 -7.71
C ILE A 23 5.56 -12.88 -8.22
N LEU A 24 4.33 -13.35 -8.01
CA LEU A 24 3.90 -14.69 -8.41
C LEU A 24 3.94 -14.92 -9.93
N LYS A 25 3.65 -13.88 -10.72
CA LYS A 25 3.74 -13.93 -12.19
C LYS A 25 5.19 -13.95 -12.69
N ALA A 26 6.10 -13.26 -11.99
CA ALA A 26 7.51 -13.13 -12.34
C ALA A 26 8.41 -14.20 -11.71
N LEU A 27 7.85 -15.09 -10.87
CA LEU A 27 8.60 -16.14 -10.21
C LEU A 27 9.09 -17.18 -11.22
N ASP A 28 10.36 -17.58 -11.10
CA ASP A 28 10.98 -18.64 -11.89
C ASP A 28 10.34 -20.00 -11.59
N ARG A 29 9.47 -20.46 -12.50
CA ARG A 29 8.70 -21.70 -12.36
C ARG A 29 9.51 -22.97 -12.64
N GLU A 30 10.71 -22.86 -13.19
CA GLU A 30 11.61 -24.00 -13.36
C GLU A 30 12.31 -24.33 -12.02
N ARG A 31 12.57 -23.31 -11.22
CA ARG A 31 13.20 -23.43 -9.90
C ARG A 31 12.22 -23.62 -8.76
N PHE A 32 11.03 -22.99 -8.86
CA PHE A 32 10.09 -22.87 -7.75
C PHE A 32 8.67 -23.31 -8.07
N GLU A 33 8.06 -24.06 -7.15
CA GLU A 33 6.64 -24.38 -7.12
C GLU A 33 5.93 -23.48 -6.06
N PRO A 34 5.25 -22.40 -6.48
CA PRO A 34 4.60 -21.51 -5.53
C PRO A 34 3.26 -22.04 -5.06
N MET A 35 3.00 -21.80 -3.78
CA MET A 35 1.69 -21.88 -3.16
C MET A 35 1.43 -20.58 -2.39
N VAL A 36 0.16 -20.22 -2.22
CA VAL A 36 -0.23 -19.05 -1.43
C VAL A 36 -1.11 -19.48 -0.27
N CYS A 37 -0.84 -18.94 0.92
CA CYS A 37 -1.66 -19.13 2.12
C CYS A 37 -2.34 -17.80 2.48
N LEU A 38 -3.67 -17.80 2.51
CA LEU A 38 -4.51 -16.65 2.88
C LEU A 38 -5.32 -16.96 4.13
N ALA A 39 -5.75 -15.90 4.84
CA ALA A 39 -6.60 -16.05 6.03
C ALA A 39 -8.06 -16.40 5.68
N SER A 40 -8.55 -16.03 4.51
CA SER A 40 -9.93 -16.28 4.07
C SER A 40 -10.05 -16.36 2.56
N GLU A 41 -11.16 -16.88 2.08
CA GLU A 41 -11.56 -16.73 0.68
C GLU A 41 -11.80 -15.26 0.32
N GLY A 42 -11.74 -14.95 -0.97
CA GLY A 42 -12.00 -13.62 -1.50
C GLY A 42 -11.36 -13.39 -2.87
N PRO A 43 -11.52 -12.19 -3.45
CA PRO A 43 -11.09 -11.88 -4.82
C PRO A 43 -9.60 -12.19 -5.10
N LEU A 44 -8.73 -12.04 -4.09
CA LEU A 44 -7.31 -12.40 -4.24
C LEU A 44 -7.12 -13.92 -4.39
N ALA A 45 -7.88 -14.73 -3.64
CA ALA A 45 -7.80 -16.19 -3.75
C ALA A 45 -8.23 -16.67 -5.15
N ASP A 46 -9.29 -16.05 -5.70
CA ASP A 46 -9.78 -16.37 -7.03
C ASP A 46 -8.75 -16.01 -8.10
N GLU A 47 -8.12 -14.84 -7.97
CA GLU A 47 -7.08 -14.39 -8.91
C GLU A 47 -5.83 -15.27 -8.86
N ILE A 48 -5.40 -15.70 -7.66
CA ILE A 48 -4.28 -16.63 -7.48
C ILE A 48 -4.57 -17.96 -8.17
N ARG A 49 -5.77 -18.50 -8.01
CA ARG A 49 -6.18 -19.74 -8.68
C ARG A 49 -6.26 -19.57 -10.18
N ARG A 50 -6.74 -18.41 -10.68
CA ARG A 50 -6.83 -18.09 -12.11
C ARG A 50 -5.47 -18.07 -12.79
N ILE A 51 -4.40 -17.68 -12.10
CA ILE A 51 -3.02 -17.76 -12.62
C ILE A 51 -2.35 -19.13 -12.38
N GLY A 52 -3.14 -20.16 -12.03
CA GLY A 52 -2.67 -21.54 -11.91
C GLY A 52 -1.87 -21.83 -10.63
N ILE A 53 -2.04 -21.03 -9.55
CA ILE A 53 -1.34 -21.24 -8.30
C ILE A 53 -2.27 -21.81 -7.25
N ARG A 54 -1.80 -22.82 -6.51
CA ARG A 54 -2.53 -23.40 -5.40
C ARG A 54 -2.69 -22.39 -4.27
N CYS A 55 -3.95 -22.11 -3.89
CA CYS A 55 -4.31 -21.26 -2.77
C CYS A 55 -4.81 -22.11 -1.59
N ILE A 56 -4.18 -21.95 -0.43
CA ILE A 56 -4.53 -22.62 0.82
C ILE A 56 -5.20 -21.57 1.72
N ILE A 57 -6.36 -21.91 2.27
CA ILE A 57 -7.02 -21.03 3.26
C ILE A 57 -6.68 -21.53 4.66
N PHE A 58 -6.16 -20.63 5.49
CA PHE A 58 -5.79 -20.87 6.87
C PHE A 58 -6.51 -19.87 7.78
N PRO A 59 -7.78 -20.15 8.18
CA PRO A 59 -8.65 -19.20 8.89
C PRO A 59 -8.13 -18.77 10.26
N GLN A 60 -7.22 -19.56 10.85
CA GLN A 60 -6.60 -19.26 12.13
C GLN A 60 -5.51 -18.19 12.03
N MET A 61 -5.06 -17.84 10.81
CA MET A 61 -4.05 -16.81 10.61
C MET A 61 -4.48 -15.49 11.21
N SER A 62 -3.58 -14.86 11.96
CA SER A 62 -3.77 -13.52 12.51
C SER A 62 -2.49 -12.71 12.34
N THR A 63 -2.61 -11.38 12.38
CA THR A 63 -1.50 -10.45 12.23
C THR A 63 -1.11 -9.83 13.55
N PHE A 64 0.19 -9.62 13.74
CA PHE A 64 0.68 -8.88 14.89
C PHE A 64 0.29 -7.41 14.78
N PRO A 65 -0.25 -6.78 15.84
CA PRO A 65 -0.64 -5.37 15.80
C PRO A 65 0.62 -4.49 15.72
N TYR A 66 0.67 -3.61 14.71
CA TYR A 66 1.83 -2.74 14.51
C TYR A 66 1.52 -1.25 14.78
N ASN A 67 0.28 -0.83 14.56
CA ASN A 67 -0.16 0.56 14.66
C ASN A 67 -1.15 0.81 15.83
N ARG A 68 -1.14 -0.08 16.82
CA ARG A 68 -2.01 -0.02 18.00
C ARG A 68 -1.23 -0.44 19.23
N PRO A 69 -1.55 0.13 20.40
CA PRO A 69 -0.99 -0.32 21.66
C PRO A 69 -1.28 -1.81 21.91
N LEU A 70 -0.30 -2.54 22.43
CA LEU A 70 -0.50 -3.97 22.76
C LEU A 70 -1.53 -4.18 23.87
N ALA A 71 -1.71 -3.18 24.77
CA ALA A 71 -2.67 -3.23 25.85
C ALA A 71 -4.14 -3.11 25.40
N GLU A 72 -4.39 -2.75 24.15
CA GLU A 72 -5.76 -2.74 23.61
C GLU A 72 -6.32 -4.15 23.54
N PRO A 73 -7.62 -4.38 23.92
CA PRO A 73 -8.24 -5.71 23.89
C PRO A 73 -8.17 -6.39 22.51
N SER A 74 -8.29 -5.60 21.44
CA SER A 74 -8.16 -6.08 20.05
C SER A 74 -6.75 -6.58 19.73
N SER A 75 -5.72 -5.90 20.24
CA SER A 75 -4.31 -6.27 20.06
C SER A 75 -3.98 -7.53 20.86
N MET A 76 -4.44 -7.60 22.10
CA MET A 76 -4.29 -8.80 22.95
C MET A 76 -4.96 -10.01 22.29
N MET A 77 -6.18 -9.86 21.78
CA MET A 77 -6.88 -10.94 21.07
C MET A 77 -6.12 -11.40 19.83
N SER A 78 -5.52 -10.48 19.07
CA SER A 78 -4.67 -10.82 17.91
C SER A 78 -3.46 -11.64 18.34
N CYS A 79 -2.78 -11.27 19.41
CA CYS A 79 -1.62 -12.01 19.95
C CYS A 79 -2.03 -13.43 20.41
N ILE A 80 -3.19 -13.58 21.09
CA ILE A 80 -3.72 -14.89 21.49
C ILE A 80 -4.01 -15.75 20.26
N ARG A 81 -4.69 -15.20 19.25
CA ARG A 81 -4.99 -15.93 18.00
C ARG A 81 -3.72 -16.39 17.30
N ILE A 82 -2.69 -15.52 17.22
CA ILE A 82 -1.39 -15.91 16.68
C ILE A 82 -0.85 -17.11 17.46
N ALA A 83 -0.74 -17.01 18.79
CA ALA A 83 -0.19 -18.09 19.61
C ALA A 83 -0.93 -19.44 19.38
N MET A 84 -2.25 -19.40 19.28
CA MET A 84 -3.08 -20.59 19.01
C MET A 84 -2.88 -21.14 17.58
N SER A 85 -2.50 -20.32 16.62
CA SER A 85 -2.35 -20.72 15.21
C SER A 85 -1.00 -21.32 14.86
N LEU A 86 0.07 -21.06 15.66
CA LEU A 86 1.44 -21.45 15.31
C LEU A 86 1.62 -22.96 15.10
N GLY A 87 0.99 -23.79 15.94
CA GLY A 87 1.03 -25.25 15.80
C GLY A 87 0.34 -25.75 14.52
N GLY A 88 -0.84 -25.18 14.21
CA GLY A 88 -1.56 -25.45 12.97
C GLY A 88 -0.78 -25.04 11.73
N PHE A 89 -0.09 -23.89 11.80
CA PHE A 89 0.78 -23.42 10.72
C PHE A 89 1.97 -24.37 10.50
N ALA A 90 2.66 -24.78 11.56
CA ALA A 90 3.76 -25.76 11.45
C ALA A 90 3.29 -27.09 10.83
N LYS A 91 2.10 -27.57 11.20
CA LYS A 91 1.49 -28.77 10.59
C LYS A 91 1.21 -28.56 9.11
N LEU A 92 0.66 -27.39 8.72
CA LEU A 92 0.39 -27.03 7.32
C LEU A 92 1.68 -27.08 6.49
N LEU A 93 2.79 -26.55 6.99
CA LEU A 93 4.09 -26.57 6.31
C LEU A 93 4.57 -28.00 6.05
N LYS A 94 4.54 -28.85 7.07
CA LYS A 94 4.97 -30.25 6.95
C LYS A 94 4.06 -31.04 6.00
N THR A 95 2.74 -30.89 6.11
CA THR A 95 1.77 -31.61 5.25
C THR A 95 1.94 -31.26 3.78
N ASN A 96 2.37 -30.04 3.45
CA ASN A 96 2.58 -29.57 2.08
C ASN A 96 4.06 -29.64 1.63
N SER A 97 4.96 -30.18 2.48
CA SER A 97 6.41 -30.29 2.19
C SER A 97 7.01 -28.98 1.70
N ILE A 98 6.81 -27.91 2.49
CA ILE A 98 7.26 -26.55 2.15
C ILE A 98 8.77 -26.42 2.44
N ASP A 99 9.52 -25.95 1.45
CA ASP A 99 10.96 -25.69 1.57
C ASP A 99 11.23 -24.24 2.00
N ILE A 100 10.45 -23.28 1.47
CA ILE A 100 10.62 -21.84 1.73
C ILE A 100 9.30 -21.24 2.16
N VAL A 101 9.31 -20.48 3.25
CA VAL A 101 8.19 -19.65 3.70
C VAL A 101 8.52 -18.19 3.43
N TYR A 102 7.68 -17.55 2.61
CA TYR A 102 7.78 -16.13 2.27
C TYR A 102 6.63 -15.37 2.95
N LEU A 103 6.93 -14.66 4.02
CA LEU A 103 5.96 -13.82 4.74
C LEU A 103 5.84 -12.47 4.04
N ASN A 104 4.77 -12.28 3.27
CA ASN A 104 4.57 -11.10 2.40
C ASN A 104 4.09 -9.85 3.16
N ASN A 105 4.43 -9.75 4.45
CA ASN A 105 4.03 -8.65 5.31
C ASN A 105 4.78 -8.74 6.64
N MET A 106 5.28 -7.61 7.15
CA MET A 106 6.02 -7.58 8.41
C MET A 106 5.16 -8.00 9.61
N MET A 107 3.85 -7.76 9.60
CA MET A 107 2.94 -8.18 10.68
C MET A 107 2.83 -9.70 10.85
N LEU A 108 3.36 -10.48 9.92
CA LEU A 108 3.41 -11.94 9.96
C LEU A 108 4.70 -12.47 10.62
N TRP A 109 5.57 -11.60 11.13
CA TRP A 109 6.84 -12.02 11.74
C TRP A 109 6.72 -13.16 12.78
N PRO A 110 5.62 -13.32 13.57
CA PRO A 110 5.54 -14.42 14.53
C PRO A 110 5.56 -15.81 13.89
N TYR A 111 5.23 -15.93 12.59
CA TYR A 111 5.25 -17.18 11.85
C TYR A 111 6.65 -17.59 11.37
N LEU A 112 7.67 -16.72 11.51
CA LEU A 112 9.07 -17.07 11.22
C LEU A 112 9.55 -18.25 12.08
N ARG A 113 9.25 -18.20 13.39
CA ARG A 113 9.70 -19.25 14.32
C ARG A 113 9.16 -20.63 13.95
N PRO A 114 7.84 -20.88 13.84
CA PRO A 114 7.33 -22.20 13.48
C PRO A 114 7.74 -22.64 12.08
N ALA A 115 7.99 -21.72 11.15
CA ALA A 115 8.52 -22.07 9.84
C ALA A 115 9.97 -22.60 9.95
N ARG A 116 10.81 -21.93 10.70
CA ARG A 116 12.18 -22.34 10.91
C ARG A 116 12.29 -23.67 11.69
N GLU A 117 11.47 -23.84 12.74
CA GLU A 117 11.38 -25.07 13.52
C GLU A 117 10.79 -26.25 12.70
N ALA A 118 10.00 -25.98 11.66
CA ALA A 118 9.54 -26.97 10.70
C ALA A 118 10.59 -27.37 9.64
N GLY A 119 11.77 -26.72 9.63
CA GLY A 119 12.86 -26.98 8.69
C GLY A 119 12.83 -26.12 7.43
N CYS A 120 11.91 -25.17 7.31
CA CYS A 120 11.83 -24.30 6.15
C CYS A 120 12.88 -23.19 6.18
N ARG A 121 13.35 -22.76 5.01
CA ARG A 121 13.98 -21.45 4.84
C ARG A 121 12.95 -20.35 4.94
N THR A 122 13.36 -19.16 5.37
CA THR A 122 12.38 -18.10 5.72
C THR A 122 12.76 -16.76 5.14
N VAL A 123 11.78 -16.08 4.57
CA VAL A 123 11.89 -14.71 4.06
C VAL A 123 10.84 -13.85 4.75
N LEU A 124 11.26 -12.70 5.28
CA LEU A 124 10.36 -11.67 5.79
C LEU A 124 10.34 -10.49 4.82
N HIS A 125 9.21 -10.24 4.17
CA HIS A 125 9.03 -9.09 3.29
C HIS A 125 8.43 -7.93 4.06
N VAL A 126 9.17 -6.83 4.15
CA VAL A 126 8.83 -5.63 4.91
C VAL A 126 8.15 -4.64 3.97
N ARG A 127 6.85 -4.49 4.14
CA ARG A 127 5.99 -3.61 3.34
C ARG A 127 5.37 -2.48 4.15
N GLU A 128 5.41 -2.61 5.48
CA GLU A 128 4.86 -1.65 6.42
C GLU A 128 5.96 -0.77 7.00
N HIS A 129 5.56 0.45 7.31
CA HIS A 129 6.33 1.33 8.15
C HIS A 129 5.83 1.23 9.61
N TRP A 130 6.74 1.01 10.54
CA TRP A 130 6.44 1.10 11.96
C TRP A 130 7.04 2.37 12.53
N PRO A 131 6.21 3.29 13.05
CA PRO A 131 6.70 4.50 13.68
C PRO A 131 7.65 4.15 14.82
N LEU A 132 8.92 4.55 14.69
CA LEU A 132 9.98 4.19 15.62
C LEU A 132 9.71 4.71 17.05
N ASN A 133 8.98 5.82 17.16
CA ASN A 133 8.73 6.49 18.43
C ASN A 133 7.52 5.91 19.19
N GLU A 134 6.48 5.47 18.50
CA GLU A 134 5.22 5.05 19.12
C GLU A 134 5.17 3.56 19.43
N HIS A 135 5.79 2.71 18.61
CA HIS A 135 5.68 1.25 18.70
C HIS A 135 7.05 0.54 18.74
N ARG A 136 8.03 1.20 19.37
CA ARG A 136 9.42 0.70 19.45
C ARG A 136 9.51 -0.72 19.99
N ARG A 137 8.74 -1.08 21.03
CA ARG A 137 8.78 -2.43 21.61
C ARG A 137 8.30 -3.51 20.64
N GLN A 138 7.27 -3.20 19.85
CA GLN A 138 6.77 -4.12 18.83
C GLN A 138 7.80 -4.33 17.72
N LEU A 139 8.45 -3.26 17.27
CA LEU A 139 9.50 -3.33 16.26
C LEU A 139 10.71 -4.12 16.78
N GLU A 140 11.13 -3.90 18.02
CA GLU A 140 12.23 -4.66 18.62
C GLU A 140 11.91 -6.16 18.77
N ALA A 141 10.65 -6.50 19.06
CA ALA A 141 10.22 -7.88 19.07
C ALA A 141 10.30 -8.51 17.67
N ALA A 142 9.88 -7.79 16.63
CA ALA A 142 10.00 -8.24 15.25
C ALA A 142 11.47 -8.38 14.81
N ARG A 143 12.34 -7.41 15.14
CA ARG A 143 13.79 -7.46 14.88
C ARG A 143 14.45 -8.66 15.56
N THR A 144 14.13 -8.88 16.85
CA THR A 144 14.67 -10.00 17.62
C THR A 144 14.27 -11.34 17.02
N CYS A 145 13.00 -11.47 16.61
CA CYS A 145 12.51 -12.66 15.93
C CYS A 145 13.18 -12.85 14.56
N ALA A 146 13.27 -11.79 13.77
CA ALA A 146 13.91 -11.85 12.45
C ALA A 146 15.39 -12.19 12.56
N ARG A 147 16.14 -11.62 13.52
CA ARG A 147 17.54 -11.96 13.78
C ARG A 147 17.74 -13.45 14.03
N LYS A 148 16.80 -14.08 14.73
CA LYS A 148 16.90 -15.49 15.10
C LYS A 148 16.39 -16.44 14.03
N TYR A 149 15.37 -16.05 13.30
CA TYR A 149 14.59 -16.97 12.49
C TYR A 149 14.44 -16.58 11.00
N ALA A 150 14.83 -15.36 10.57
CA ALA A 150 14.80 -15.00 9.16
C ALA A 150 16.12 -15.32 8.47
N ASP A 151 16.10 -16.07 7.37
CA ASP A 151 17.28 -16.27 6.51
C ASP A 151 17.52 -15.04 5.63
N ARG A 152 16.45 -14.40 5.14
CA ARG A 152 16.50 -13.17 4.37
C ARG A 152 15.38 -12.22 4.78
N ILE A 153 15.63 -10.93 4.64
CA ILE A 153 14.68 -9.85 4.78
C ILE A 153 14.62 -9.13 3.43
N VAL A 154 13.44 -8.97 2.87
CA VAL A 154 13.22 -8.18 1.67
C VAL A 154 12.52 -6.90 2.08
N ALA A 155 13.03 -5.75 1.68
CA ALA A 155 12.43 -4.44 1.96
C ALA A 155 12.03 -3.77 0.64
N ILE A 156 10.90 -3.07 0.62
CA ILE A 156 10.38 -2.43 -0.60
C ILE A 156 11.03 -1.08 -0.92
N ASN A 157 11.84 -0.53 0.00
CA ASN A 157 12.59 0.71 -0.16
C ASN A 157 13.67 0.83 0.93
N SER A 158 14.50 1.86 0.85
CA SER A 158 15.58 2.11 1.81
C SER A 158 15.07 2.40 3.22
N PHE A 159 13.96 3.10 3.33
CA PHE A 159 13.34 3.39 4.62
C PHE A 159 12.85 2.11 5.32
N SER A 160 12.14 1.23 4.60
CA SER A 160 11.71 -0.07 5.14
C SER A 160 12.91 -0.94 5.55
N ALA A 161 14.02 -0.90 4.79
CA ALA A 161 15.26 -1.61 5.13
C ALA A 161 15.87 -1.08 6.43
N SER A 162 15.88 0.23 6.64
CA SER A 162 16.48 0.87 7.83
C SER A 162 15.82 0.45 9.15
N MET A 163 14.57 -0.02 9.09
CA MET A 163 13.88 -0.57 10.26
C MET A 163 14.53 -1.86 10.79
N PHE A 164 15.36 -2.53 9.99
CA PHE A 164 16.09 -3.74 10.36
C PHE A 164 17.59 -3.52 10.49
N SER A 165 17.98 -2.34 11.00
CA SER A 165 19.38 -2.02 11.30
C SER A 165 20.02 -3.10 12.22
N GLY A 166 21.27 -3.47 11.88
CA GLY A 166 21.99 -4.60 12.49
C GLY A 166 21.66 -5.96 11.86
N LEU A 167 20.93 -5.97 10.72
CA LEU A 167 20.63 -7.15 9.90
C LEU A 167 20.89 -6.87 8.39
N GLU A 168 21.74 -5.90 8.08
CA GLU A 168 22.03 -5.45 6.72
C GLU A 168 22.48 -6.58 5.81
N GLU A 169 23.31 -7.52 6.32
CA GLU A 169 23.81 -8.68 5.56
C GLU A 169 22.69 -9.64 5.09
N ARG A 170 21.52 -9.57 5.73
CA ARG A 170 20.36 -10.40 5.41
C ARG A 170 19.24 -9.60 4.76
N THR A 171 19.40 -8.28 4.68
CA THR A 171 18.37 -7.36 4.18
C THR A 171 18.70 -6.92 2.76
N GLU A 172 17.78 -7.12 1.86
CA GLU A 172 17.90 -6.72 0.47
C GLU A 172 16.72 -5.84 0.06
N ILE A 173 17.01 -4.75 -0.65
CA ILE A 173 15.99 -3.87 -1.19
C ILE A 173 15.57 -4.41 -2.55
N VAL A 174 14.31 -4.80 -2.65
CA VAL A 174 13.64 -5.17 -3.90
C VAL A 174 12.40 -4.32 -4.01
N MET A 175 12.44 -3.35 -4.91
CA MET A 175 11.33 -2.44 -5.11
C MET A 175 10.10 -3.21 -5.61
N ASP A 176 8.93 -2.82 -5.16
CA ASP A 176 7.70 -3.26 -5.82
C ASP A 176 7.67 -2.71 -7.26
N TRP A 177 7.23 -3.51 -8.20
CA TRP A 177 7.15 -3.08 -9.60
C TRP A 177 5.74 -3.12 -10.14
N SER A 178 5.52 -2.43 -11.24
CA SER A 178 4.25 -2.33 -11.91
C SER A 178 4.45 -2.43 -13.43
N ASP A 179 3.59 -3.16 -14.08
CA ASP A 179 3.46 -3.14 -15.54
C ASP A 179 2.65 -1.89 -15.93
N LEU A 180 3.35 -0.84 -16.32
CA LEU A 180 2.72 0.44 -16.67
C LEU A 180 1.83 0.36 -17.91
N ASP A 181 2.13 -0.53 -18.85
CA ASP A 181 1.32 -0.69 -20.06
C ASP A 181 -0.01 -1.35 -19.69
N ALA A 182 0.02 -2.41 -18.89
CA ALA A 182 -1.19 -3.00 -18.34
C ALA A 182 -1.98 -2.01 -17.45
N ARG A 183 -1.28 -1.16 -16.69
CA ARG A 183 -1.91 -0.10 -15.88
C ARG A 183 -2.63 0.94 -16.74
N CYS A 184 -2.18 1.17 -17.97
CA CYS A 184 -2.78 2.14 -18.89
C CYS A 184 -3.85 1.52 -19.82
N ALA A 185 -4.09 0.22 -19.78
CA ALA A 185 -5.09 -0.46 -20.60
C ALA A 185 -6.55 -0.25 -20.13
N GLY A 186 -6.74 0.31 -18.93
CA GLY A 186 -8.04 0.51 -18.32
C GLY A 186 -8.82 1.72 -18.81
N PRO A 187 -9.93 2.03 -18.10
CA PRO A 187 -10.81 3.13 -18.47
C PRO A 187 -10.11 4.48 -18.39
N GLY A 188 -10.54 5.43 -19.21
CA GLY A 188 -10.15 6.81 -19.12
C GLY A 188 -10.91 7.59 -18.04
N LEU A 189 -10.52 8.85 -17.87
CA LEU A 189 -11.12 9.72 -16.87
C LEU A 189 -12.63 9.97 -17.12
N SER A 190 -13.00 10.24 -18.37
CA SER A 190 -14.41 10.45 -18.76
C SER A 190 -15.25 9.19 -18.56
N ASP A 191 -14.70 8.00 -18.84
CA ASP A 191 -15.40 6.73 -18.64
C ASP A 191 -15.73 6.51 -17.15
N VAL A 192 -14.76 6.78 -16.28
CA VAL A 192 -14.90 6.60 -14.82
C VAL A 192 -15.84 7.62 -14.22
N LEU A 193 -15.84 8.86 -14.70
CA LEU A 193 -16.70 9.92 -14.20
C LEU A 193 -18.12 9.86 -14.79
N GLY A 194 -18.28 9.29 -15.98
CA GLY A 194 -19.54 9.29 -16.71
C GLY A 194 -19.90 10.66 -17.27
N GLU A 195 -18.91 11.54 -17.43
CA GLU A 195 -19.06 12.88 -18.01
C GLU A 195 -17.84 13.23 -18.87
N ASP A 196 -18.00 14.10 -19.85
CA ASP A 196 -16.88 14.58 -20.67
C ASP A 196 -15.93 15.46 -19.84
N MET A 197 -14.66 15.07 -19.82
CA MET A 197 -13.60 15.75 -19.08
C MET A 197 -12.62 16.50 -20.01
N ALA A 198 -12.89 16.58 -21.31
CA ALA A 198 -12.03 17.27 -22.24
C ALA A 198 -11.87 18.76 -21.85
N GLY A 199 -10.63 19.21 -21.67
CA GLY A 199 -10.33 20.58 -21.25
C GLY A 199 -10.64 20.94 -19.79
N ARG A 200 -11.17 20.01 -19.01
CA ARG A 200 -11.51 20.23 -17.59
C ARG A 200 -10.39 19.71 -16.68
N LYS A 201 -10.24 20.34 -15.52
CA LYS A 201 -9.23 19.91 -14.53
C LYS A 201 -9.75 18.73 -13.70
N ALA A 202 -8.92 17.71 -13.55
CA ALA A 202 -9.18 16.62 -12.61
C ALA A 202 -7.96 16.35 -11.77
N PHE A 203 -8.15 16.19 -10.46
CA PHE A 203 -7.13 15.78 -9.53
C PHE A 203 -7.42 14.36 -9.05
N LEU A 204 -6.39 13.53 -9.02
CA LEU A 204 -6.51 12.12 -8.67
C LEU A 204 -5.99 11.86 -7.26
N PHE A 205 -6.73 11.07 -6.49
CA PHE A 205 -6.32 10.54 -5.19
C PHE A 205 -6.68 9.04 -5.10
N THR A 206 -5.74 8.18 -4.77
CA THR A 206 -5.92 6.71 -4.75
C THR A 206 -5.98 6.12 -3.34
N GLY A 207 -6.25 6.93 -2.35
CA GLY A 207 -6.23 6.54 -0.94
C GLY A 207 -7.53 5.94 -0.40
N GLY A 208 -8.62 5.98 -1.16
CA GLY A 208 -9.96 5.69 -0.63
C GLY A 208 -10.30 6.60 0.54
N PHE A 209 -10.96 6.08 1.56
CA PHE A 209 -11.27 6.83 2.79
C PHE A 209 -10.32 6.51 3.95
N ASN A 210 -9.06 6.22 3.63
CA ASN A 210 -8.07 5.85 4.63
C ASN A 210 -7.50 7.11 5.32
N ARG A 211 -7.57 7.13 6.66
CA ARG A 211 -7.06 8.23 7.48
C ARG A 211 -5.54 8.43 7.32
N ILE A 212 -4.79 7.34 7.27
CA ILE A 212 -3.33 7.40 7.12
C ILE A 212 -2.93 8.06 5.78
N LYS A 213 -3.76 7.88 4.75
CA LYS A 213 -3.53 8.45 3.43
C LYS A 213 -4.04 9.89 3.30
N GLY A 214 -4.72 10.43 4.32
CA GLY A 214 -5.14 11.83 4.38
C GLY A 214 -6.32 12.19 3.47
N ALA A 215 -7.27 11.28 3.30
CA ALA A 215 -8.42 11.50 2.40
C ALA A 215 -9.23 12.75 2.75
N LEU A 216 -9.51 12.96 4.04
CA LEU A 216 -10.30 14.11 4.50
C LEU A 216 -9.56 15.43 4.25
N GLU A 217 -8.27 15.45 4.49
CA GLU A 217 -7.40 16.60 4.29
C GLU A 217 -7.33 16.99 2.81
N VAL A 218 -7.15 16.01 1.91
CA VAL A 218 -7.16 16.23 0.46
C VAL A 218 -8.53 16.77 -0.01
N MET A 219 -9.65 16.18 0.44
CA MET A 219 -10.98 16.65 0.09
C MET A 219 -11.22 18.09 0.55
N LYS A 220 -10.87 18.41 1.80
CA LYS A 220 -11.03 19.78 2.35
C LYS A 220 -10.13 20.79 1.63
N ALA A 221 -8.89 20.41 1.32
CA ALA A 221 -7.98 21.27 0.55
C ALA A 221 -8.52 21.53 -0.85
N PHE A 222 -9.00 20.50 -1.55
CA PHE A 222 -9.63 20.64 -2.86
C PHE A 222 -10.82 21.62 -2.80
N THR A 223 -11.77 21.41 -1.89
CA THR A 223 -12.94 22.27 -1.73
C THR A 223 -12.58 23.73 -1.43
N SER A 224 -11.53 23.96 -0.63
CA SER A 224 -11.13 25.32 -0.25
C SER A 224 -10.29 26.05 -1.29
N GLU A 225 -9.39 25.35 -1.99
CA GLU A 225 -8.39 25.98 -2.86
C GLU A 225 -8.77 25.93 -4.35
N ILE A 226 -9.50 24.91 -4.80
CA ILE A 226 -9.91 24.80 -6.20
C ILE A 226 -11.26 25.45 -6.39
N ARG A 227 -11.28 26.65 -6.99
CA ARG A 227 -12.49 27.45 -7.21
C ARG A 227 -13.20 27.17 -8.54
N ASP A 228 -12.55 26.46 -9.43
CA ASP A 228 -13.10 26.05 -10.71
C ASP A 228 -14.25 25.05 -10.48
N ASN A 229 -15.46 25.43 -10.88
CA ASN A 229 -16.66 24.60 -10.72
C ASN A 229 -16.66 23.35 -11.62
N ASP A 230 -15.91 23.39 -12.71
CA ASP A 230 -15.77 22.29 -13.66
C ASP A 230 -14.65 21.30 -13.26
N ALA A 231 -13.82 21.67 -12.27
CA ALA A 231 -12.81 20.78 -11.76
C ALA A 231 -13.41 19.58 -10.99
N ARG A 232 -12.73 18.44 -11.02
CA ARG A 232 -13.11 17.23 -10.25
C ARG A 232 -11.97 16.75 -9.37
N LEU A 233 -12.34 16.26 -8.18
CA LEU A 233 -11.44 15.41 -7.37
C LEU A 233 -11.93 13.96 -7.49
N VAL A 234 -11.12 13.12 -8.11
CA VAL A 234 -11.41 11.69 -8.30
C VAL A 234 -10.76 10.90 -7.17
N VAL A 235 -11.57 10.28 -6.33
CA VAL A 235 -11.13 9.46 -5.20
C VAL A 235 -11.32 7.99 -5.55
N LEU A 236 -10.24 7.29 -5.84
CA LEU A 236 -10.26 5.85 -6.13
C LEU A 236 -10.03 5.00 -4.87
N GLY A 237 -10.68 3.83 -4.82
CA GLY A 237 -10.63 2.92 -3.69
C GLY A 237 -11.56 3.30 -2.55
N ALA A 238 -12.56 4.12 -2.83
CA ALA A 238 -13.56 4.55 -1.87
C ALA A 238 -14.61 3.43 -1.66
N VAL A 239 -14.72 2.96 -0.42
CA VAL A 239 -15.78 2.00 -0.05
C VAL A 239 -17.03 2.80 0.36
N PRO A 240 -18.23 2.44 -0.13
CA PRO A 240 -19.44 3.13 0.25
C PRO A 240 -19.63 3.22 1.77
N LEU A 241 -19.83 4.43 2.28
CA LEU A 241 -20.09 4.68 3.70
C LEU A 241 -21.59 4.57 3.99
N ARG A 242 -21.95 3.91 5.09
CA ARG A 242 -23.33 3.85 5.53
C ARG A 242 -23.83 5.23 5.95
N SER A 243 -24.85 5.76 5.28
CA SER A 243 -25.45 7.07 5.51
C SER A 243 -26.78 7.01 6.30
N SER A 244 -27.14 5.87 6.87
CA SER A 244 -28.40 5.67 7.58
C SER A 244 -28.26 4.70 8.76
N GLY A 245 -29.28 4.65 9.61
CA GLY A 245 -29.38 3.74 10.75
C GLY A 245 -28.93 4.36 12.08
N LEU A 246 -29.10 3.60 13.19
CA LEU A 246 -28.85 4.08 14.55
C LEU A 246 -27.39 4.54 14.75
N LYS A 247 -26.42 3.77 14.25
CA LYS A 247 -24.99 4.13 14.36
C LYS A 247 -24.67 5.45 13.64
N PHE A 248 -25.31 5.72 12.52
CA PHE A 248 -25.13 6.99 11.81
C PHE A 248 -25.71 8.16 12.61
N ARG A 249 -26.91 8.01 13.18
CA ARG A 249 -27.54 9.01 14.05
C ARG A 249 -26.69 9.28 15.30
N MET A 250 -26.11 8.26 15.91
CA MET A 250 -25.19 8.42 17.03
C MET A 250 -23.95 9.24 16.63
N LYS A 251 -23.35 9.00 15.47
CA LYS A 251 -22.23 9.79 14.98
C LYS A 251 -22.61 11.26 14.76
N GLN A 252 -23.82 11.55 14.28
CA GLN A 252 -24.33 12.92 14.14
C GLN A 252 -24.44 13.63 15.49
N VAL A 253 -24.94 12.95 16.53
CA VAL A 253 -25.05 13.51 17.89
C VAL A 253 -23.66 13.74 18.48
N LEU A 254 -22.77 12.76 18.37
CA LEU A 254 -21.39 12.86 18.86
C LEU A 254 -20.61 13.99 18.17
N ASP A 255 -20.82 14.19 16.86
CA ASP A 255 -20.18 15.29 16.12
C ASP A 255 -20.62 16.67 16.65
N ARG A 256 -21.91 16.82 17.00
CA ARG A 256 -22.43 18.04 17.65
C ARG A 256 -21.85 18.29 19.04
N LEU A 257 -21.41 17.22 19.71
CA LEU A 257 -20.76 17.28 21.01
C LEU A 257 -19.22 17.40 20.92
N GLY A 258 -18.69 17.60 19.70
CA GLY A 258 -17.24 17.77 19.48
C GLY A 258 -16.45 16.47 19.29
N TYR A 259 -17.10 15.31 19.23
CA TYR A 259 -16.47 14.04 18.95
C TYR A 259 -16.51 13.72 17.45
N HIS A 260 -15.44 14.03 16.72
CA HIS A 260 -15.43 13.93 15.27
C HIS A 260 -15.00 12.55 14.78
N ASP A 261 -15.99 11.70 14.40
CA ASP A 261 -15.68 10.44 13.71
C ASP A 261 -15.16 10.72 12.28
N TYR A 262 -14.02 10.15 11.94
CA TYR A 262 -13.34 10.41 10.66
C TYR A 262 -14.23 10.12 9.44
N HIS A 263 -14.91 8.96 9.42
CA HIS A 263 -15.77 8.60 8.29
C HIS A 263 -17.02 9.49 8.20
N TYR A 264 -17.51 9.98 9.34
CA TYR A 264 -18.59 10.94 9.33
C TYR A 264 -18.14 12.30 8.78
N GLN A 265 -16.91 12.74 9.08
CA GLN A 265 -16.32 13.95 8.47
C GLN A 265 -16.13 13.79 6.95
N ILE A 266 -15.74 12.61 6.47
CA ILE A 266 -15.70 12.29 5.01
C ILE A 266 -17.11 12.48 4.40
N GLN A 267 -18.16 11.93 5.03
CA GLN A 267 -19.52 12.08 4.53
C GLN A 267 -19.97 13.54 4.47
N LYS A 268 -19.59 14.35 5.46
CA LYS A 268 -19.85 15.81 5.45
C LYS A 268 -19.10 16.49 4.29
N ALA A 269 -17.86 16.15 4.04
CA ALA A 269 -17.07 16.72 2.95
C ALA A 269 -17.71 16.38 1.58
N LEU A 270 -18.12 15.13 1.39
CA LEU A 270 -18.81 14.68 0.17
C LEU A 270 -20.16 15.36 -0.05
N ALA A 271 -20.90 15.60 1.03
CA ALA A 271 -22.19 16.31 0.95
C ALA A 271 -22.02 17.81 0.68
N ALA A 272 -20.87 18.39 1.05
CA ALA A 272 -20.59 19.81 0.89
C ALA A 272 -20.07 20.18 -0.51
N ASP A 273 -19.47 19.22 -1.25
CA ASP A 273 -18.86 19.50 -2.55
C ASP A 273 -19.11 18.35 -3.53
N SER A 274 -20.04 18.55 -4.46
CA SER A 274 -20.41 17.56 -5.49
C SER A 274 -19.33 17.33 -6.55
N ARG A 275 -18.27 18.15 -6.58
CA ARG A 275 -17.13 17.97 -7.47
C ARG A 275 -16.20 16.83 -7.01
N ILE A 276 -16.39 16.33 -5.79
CA ILE A 276 -15.65 15.18 -5.27
C ILE A 276 -16.37 13.89 -5.69
N VAL A 277 -15.76 13.15 -6.59
CA VAL A 277 -16.33 11.93 -7.16
C VAL A 277 -15.58 10.70 -6.64
N CYS A 278 -16.31 9.82 -5.96
CA CYS A 278 -15.75 8.60 -5.38
C CYS A 278 -16.03 7.40 -6.28
N ARG A 279 -15.04 6.54 -6.46
CA ARG A 279 -15.15 5.29 -7.22
C ARG A 279 -14.45 4.16 -6.46
N ASP A 280 -14.84 2.94 -6.75
CA ASP A 280 -14.16 1.75 -6.30
C ASP A 280 -12.69 1.73 -6.74
N ALA A 281 -11.91 0.83 -6.18
CA ALA A 281 -10.52 0.67 -6.60
C ALA A 281 -10.47 0.24 -8.07
N VAL A 282 -9.80 1.05 -8.88
CA VAL A 282 -9.48 0.76 -10.27
C VAL A 282 -8.03 0.30 -10.33
N TYR A 283 -7.83 -0.89 -10.87
CA TYR A 283 -6.50 -1.52 -10.94
C TYR A 283 -5.60 -0.83 -11.95
N ASP A 284 -6.12 -0.69 -13.14
CA ASP A 284 -5.52 -0.12 -14.35
C ASP A 284 -5.83 1.37 -14.44
N PHE A 285 -5.49 2.11 -13.39
CA PHE A 285 -5.76 3.54 -13.26
C PHE A 285 -4.80 4.45 -14.05
N GLY A 286 -3.81 3.88 -14.74
CA GLY A 286 -2.76 4.67 -15.40
C GLY A 286 -3.28 5.61 -16.47
N ARG A 287 -4.34 5.24 -17.20
CA ARG A 287 -5.00 6.12 -18.17
C ARG A 287 -5.72 7.28 -17.46
N ILE A 288 -6.43 6.99 -16.37
CA ILE A 288 -7.05 8.03 -15.52
C ILE A 288 -5.99 9.02 -15.04
N ALA A 289 -4.84 8.50 -14.57
CA ALA A 289 -3.73 9.33 -14.09
C ALA A 289 -3.17 10.22 -15.21
N LYS A 290 -2.90 9.69 -16.40
CA LYS A 290 -2.39 10.46 -17.55
C LYS A 290 -3.34 11.58 -17.99
N GLU A 291 -4.64 11.36 -17.92
CA GLU A 291 -5.67 12.32 -18.28
C GLU A 291 -5.95 13.33 -17.15
N SER A 292 -5.40 13.08 -15.93
CA SER A 292 -5.56 13.98 -14.79
C SER A 292 -4.61 15.17 -14.85
N SER A 293 -5.03 16.29 -14.26
CA SER A 293 -4.22 17.50 -14.07
C SER A 293 -3.13 17.32 -13.02
N GLY A 294 -3.32 16.37 -12.08
CA GLY A 294 -2.31 16.03 -11.09
C GLY A 294 -2.78 14.98 -10.10
N PHE A 295 -1.81 14.34 -9.47
CA PHE A 295 -1.99 13.35 -8.40
C PHE A 295 -1.73 14.00 -7.04
N LEU A 296 -2.63 13.78 -6.08
CA LEU A 296 -2.56 14.33 -4.73
C LEU A 296 -2.31 13.22 -3.72
N SER A 297 -1.38 13.43 -2.80
CA SER A 297 -1.05 12.49 -1.74
C SER A 297 -0.73 13.23 -0.44
N TRP A 298 -1.47 12.91 0.62
CA TRP A 298 -1.26 13.48 1.95
C TRP A 298 -1.10 12.38 2.99
N PHE A 299 -0.03 11.58 2.89
CA PHE A 299 0.23 10.57 3.91
C PHE A 299 0.59 11.23 5.24
N THR A 300 -0.16 10.89 6.29
CA THR A 300 0.05 11.41 7.65
C THR A 300 1.18 10.70 8.39
N ILE A 301 1.64 9.58 7.88
CA ILE A 301 2.81 8.82 8.33
C ILE A 301 3.60 8.35 7.11
N PRO A 302 4.91 8.13 7.22
CA PRO A 302 5.68 7.51 6.16
C PRO A 302 5.05 6.17 5.75
N HIS A 303 4.82 5.98 4.47
CA HIS A 303 4.24 4.75 3.92
C HIS A 303 4.47 4.70 2.42
N ALA A 304 4.91 3.55 1.91
CA ALA A 304 5.18 3.38 0.50
C ALA A 304 3.95 3.72 -0.36
N ASN A 305 4.16 4.58 -1.32
CA ASN A 305 3.12 5.05 -2.23
C ASN A 305 3.48 4.73 -3.67
N LEU A 306 3.24 3.47 -4.07
CA LEU A 306 3.49 3.03 -5.44
C LEU A 306 2.74 3.88 -6.48
N ALA A 307 1.52 4.35 -6.15
CA ALA A 307 0.75 5.20 -7.05
C ALA A 307 1.45 6.57 -7.32
N LEU A 308 2.18 7.13 -6.33
CA LEU A 308 3.00 8.32 -6.53
C LEU A 308 4.12 8.04 -7.53
N ALA A 309 4.84 6.93 -7.37
CA ALA A 309 5.88 6.52 -8.29
C ALA A 309 5.33 6.25 -9.70
N GLU A 310 4.21 5.53 -9.82
CA GLU A 310 3.52 5.26 -11.09
C GLU A 310 3.10 6.56 -11.80
N CYS A 311 2.54 7.53 -11.06
CA CYS A 311 2.18 8.83 -11.62
C CYS A 311 3.40 9.58 -12.17
N ILE A 312 4.53 9.62 -11.44
CA ILE A 312 5.76 10.26 -11.93
C ILE A 312 6.30 9.50 -13.16
N MET A 313 6.33 8.16 -13.14
CA MET A 313 6.74 7.36 -14.30
C MET A 313 5.87 7.62 -15.54
N LEU A 314 4.61 8.02 -15.35
CA LEU A 314 3.67 8.38 -16.41
C LEU A 314 3.74 9.87 -16.79
N GLY A 315 4.61 10.68 -16.16
CA GLY A 315 4.73 12.13 -16.40
C GLY A 315 3.59 12.94 -15.84
N VAL A 316 2.85 12.40 -14.85
CA VAL A 316 1.73 13.07 -14.21
C VAL A 316 2.25 14.00 -13.10
N PRO A 317 1.85 15.29 -13.06
CA PRO A 317 2.18 16.18 -11.95
C PRO A 317 1.81 15.59 -10.60
N CYS A 318 2.67 15.71 -9.58
CA CYS A 318 2.41 15.15 -8.25
C CYS A 318 2.63 16.20 -7.15
N LEU A 319 1.69 16.22 -6.20
CA LEU A 319 1.80 16.95 -4.93
C LEU A 319 1.71 15.95 -3.78
N ALA A 320 2.72 15.89 -2.92
CA ALA A 320 2.77 14.93 -1.84
C ALA A 320 3.25 15.54 -0.51
N ALA A 321 2.94 14.88 0.60
CA ALA A 321 3.54 15.18 1.90
C ALA A 321 5.01 14.74 1.91
N ASP A 322 5.88 15.58 2.47
CA ASP A 322 7.32 15.34 2.58
C ASP A 322 7.61 14.37 3.72
N ASN A 323 7.81 13.12 3.37
CA ASN A 323 8.30 12.07 4.26
C ASN A 323 9.42 11.28 3.57
N GLU A 324 10.10 10.42 4.31
CA GLU A 324 11.29 9.71 3.83
C GLU A 324 11.02 8.91 2.55
N GLU A 325 9.87 8.24 2.48
CA GLU A 325 9.51 7.43 1.31
C GLU A 325 9.10 8.29 0.12
N ALA A 326 8.38 9.39 0.36
CA ALA A 326 8.08 10.35 -0.71
C ALA A 326 9.36 10.97 -1.26
N ARG A 327 10.35 11.31 -0.42
CA ARG A 327 11.66 11.82 -0.86
C ARG A 327 12.38 10.81 -1.74
N GLU A 328 12.40 9.53 -1.37
CA GLU A 328 13.03 8.48 -2.18
C GLU A 328 12.40 8.39 -3.58
N TYR A 329 11.06 8.47 -3.67
CA TYR A 329 10.34 8.35 -4.94
C TYR A 329 10.30 9.65 -5.76
N THR A 330 10.60 10.78 -5.14
CA THR A 330 10.52 12.08 -5.81
C THR A 330 11.87 12.74 -6.04
N GLY A 331 12.98 12.04 -5.80
CA GLY A 331 14.32 12.63 -5.86
C GLY A 331 14.48 13.80 -4.90
N GLY A 332 13.95 13.67 -3.67
CA GLY A 332 13.99 14.76 -2.69
C GLY A 332 13.09 15.97 -3.03
N GLY A 333 12.08 15.79 -3.89
CA GLY A 333 11.20 16.86 -4.37
C GLY A 333 11.58 17.43 -5.73
N GLU A 334 12.61 16.87 -6.36
CA GLU A 334 12.99 17.26 -7.72
C GLU A 334 11.90 16.93 -8.75
N TYR A 335 11.24 15.77 -8.59
CA TYR A 335 10.25 15.22 -9.53
C TYR A 335 8.79 15.51 -9.16
N ALA A 336 8.55 16.09 -7.99
CA ALA A 336 7.20 16.41 -7.49
C ALA A 336 7.25 17.68 -6.61
N LEU A 337 6.09 18.22 -6.28
CA LEU A 337 5.97 19.23 -5.22
C LEU A 337 5.80 18.52 -3.88
N LEU A 338 6.72 18.76 -2.95
CA LEU A 338 6.61 18.26 -1.57
C LEU A 338 6.20 19.38 -0.62
N THR A 339 5.38 19.05 0.37
CA THR A 339 4.97 19.95 1.45
C THR A 339 5.32 19.34 2.80
N PRO A 340 5.71 20.14 3.81
CA PRO A 340 6.07 19.58 5.11
C PRO A 340 5.00 18.63 5.66
N ALA A 341 5.44 17.46 6.14
CA ALA A 341 4.53 16.46 6.69
C ALA A 341 3.77 17.03 7.90
N GLY A 342 2.46 16.85 7.92
CA GLY A 342 1.60 17.37 9.00
C GLY A 342 1.25 18.86 8.91
N ASP A 343 1.88 19.63 8.03
CA ASP A 343 1.55 21.04 7.82
C ASP A 343 0.41 21.21 6.81
N TYR A 344 -0.81 21.07 7.29
CA TYR A 344 -2.00 21.19 6.44
C TYR A 344 -2.18 22.57 5.79
N PRO A 345 -1.92 23.72 6.47
CA PRO A 345 -1.87 25.03 5.83
C PRO A 345 -0.92 25.10 4.62
N ALA A 346 0.30 24.59 4.77
CA ALA A 346 1.27 24.53 3.68
C ALA A 346 0.78 23.66 2.51
N PHE A 347 0.14 22.52 2.79
CA PHE A 347 -0.45 21.67 1.74
C PHE A 347 -1.55 22.39 0.96
N ARG A 348 -2.44 23.11 1.62
CA ARG A 348 -3.48 23.91 0.97
C ARG A 348 -2.87 24.96 0.04
N GLN A 349 -1.92 25.74 0.55
CA GLN A 349 -1.24 26.76 -0.25
C GLN A 349 -0.52 26.15 -1.45
N ALA A 350 0.16 25.02 -1.24
CA ALA A 350 0.83 24.27 -2.30
C ALA A 350 -0.16 23.78 -3.36
N LEU A 351 -1.35 23.30 -2.98
CA LEU A 351 -2.38 22.86 -3.92
C LEU A 351 -2.88 24.01 -4.81
N ALA A 352 -3.05 25.21 -4.27
CA ALA A 352 -3.42 26.38 -5.04
C ALA A 352 -2.36 26.72 -6.09
N THR A 353 -1.08 26.73 -5.69
CA THR A 353 0.05 26.97 -6.59
C THR A 353 0.20 25.86 -7.64
N PHE A 354 0.07 24.61 -7.21
CA PHE A 354 0.14 23.42 -8.05
C PHE A 354 -0.93 23.44 -9.16
N ALA A 355 -2.16 23.78 -8.80
CA ALA A 355 -3.28 23.85 -9.75
C ALA A 355 -3.16 25.02 -10.75
N SER A 356 -2.41 26.06 -10.41
CA SER A 356 -2.19 27.23 -11.30
C SER A 356 -0.99 27.05 -12.25
N SER A 357 -0.10 26.09 -12.01
CA SER A 357 1.14 25.90 -12.77
C SER A 357 1.34 24.43 -13.19
N PRO A 358 0.36 23.78 -13.86
CA PRO A 358 0.40 22.34 -14.15
C PRO A 358 1.59 21.95 -15.05
N ASP A 359 1.99 22.78 -16.00
CA ASP A 359 3.08 22.48 -16.93
C ASP A 359 4.45 22.42 -16.24
N LEU A 360 4.67 23.28 -15.23
CA LEU A 360 5.90 23.22 -14.42
C LEU A 360 6.04 21.87 -13.74
N TYR A 361 4.98 21.39 -13.10
CA TYR A 361 5.01 20.12 -12.36
C TYR A 361 4.96 18.91 -13.29
N ARG A 362 4.38 19.05 -14.48
CA ARG A 362 4.45 18.03 -15.53
C ARG A 362 5.90 17.87 -16.02
N SER A 363 6.62 18.96 -16.23
CA SER A 363 8.03 18.93 -16.60
C SER A 363 8.90 18.28 -15.53
N LYS A 364 8.63 18.54 -14.23
CA LYS A 364 9.30 17.88 -13.11
C LYS A 364 9.05 16.36 -13.11
N ALA A 365 7.81 15.94 -13.26
CA ALA A 365 7.47 14.51 -13.31
C ALA A 365 8.11 13.82 -14.52
N ALA A 366 8.08 14.46 -15.68
CA ALA A 366 8.74 13.95 -16.90
C ALA A 366 10.25 13.77 -16.72
N ALA A 367 10.92 14.70 -16.03
CA ALA A 367 12.35 14.60 -15.72
C ALA A 367 12.65 13.40 -14.79
N GLY A 368 11.77 13.11 -13.84
CA GLY A 368 11.93 11.97 -12.92
C GLY A 368 11.57 10.60 -13.51
N SER A 369 10.77 10.58 -14.58
CA SER A 369 10.25 9.33 -15.17
C SER A 369 11.35 8.30 -15.49
N PRO A 370 12.48 8.64 -16.15
CA PRO A 370 13.52 7.66 -16.45
C PRO A 370 14.17 7.05 -15.21
N ALA A 371 14.40 7.84 -14.17
CA ALA A 371 15.00 7.39 -12.91
C ALA A 371 14.08 6.40 -12.19
N LEU A 372 12.79 6.73 -12.10
CA LEU A 372 11.83 5.85 -11.46
C LEU A 372 11.55 4.57 -12.28
N ARG A 373 11.48 4.68 -13.60
CA ARG A 373 11.35 3.48 -14.47
C ARG A 373 12.51 2.51 -14.27
N LYS A 374 13.72 3.01 -14.06
CA LYS A 374 14.88 2.18 -13.71
C LYS A 374 14.76 1.59 -12.31
N MET A 375 14.34 2.39 -11.33
CA MET A 375 14.19 1.94 -9.93
C MET A 375 13.11 0.86 -9.78
N PHE A 376 11.98 1.03 -10.46
CA PHE A 376 10.82 0.13 -10.41
C PHE A 376 10.77 -0.86 -11.60
N ASP A 377 11.90 -1.06 -12.29
CA ASP A 377 11.99 -1.98 -13.43
C ASP A 377 11.63 -3.41 -13.03
N ALA A 378 10.64 -3.97 -13.71
CA ALA A 378 10.11 -5.29 -13.39
C ALA A 378 11.15 -6.40 -13.61
N GLY A 379 11.91 -6.34 -14.71
CA GLY A 379 12.92 -7.34 -15.04
C GLY A 379 14.02 -7.38 -13.98
N THR A 380 14.56 -6.23 -13.63
CA THR A 380 15.64 -6.09 -12.64
C THR A 380 15.20 -6.55 -11.25
N ASN A 381 14.05 -6.07 -10.76
CA ASN A 381 13.57 -6.40 -9.41
C ASN A 381 13.11 -7.86 -9.31
N ALA A 382 12.46 -8.40 -10.34
CA ALA A 382 12.08 -9.80 -10.38
C ALA A 382 13.30 -10.73 -10.44
N ALA A 383 14.31 -10.42 -11.27
CA ALA A 383 15.55 -11.19 -11.32
C ALA A 383 16.26 -11.21 -9.96
N ARG A 384 16.36 -10.04 -9.32
CA ARG A 384 16.96 -9.90 -7.99
C ARG A 384 16.24 -10.74 -6.94
N LEU A 385 14.89 -10.74 -6.94
CA LEU A 385 14.11 -11.57 -6.03
C LEU A 385 14.30 -13.06 -6.30
N ASN A 386 14.30 -13.49 -7.56
CA ASN A 386 14.51 -14.89 -7.93
C ASN A 386 15.91 -15.38 -7.51
N GLU A 387 16.96 -14.58 -7.69
CA GLU A 387 18.31 -14.90 -7.24
C GLU A 387 18.42 -14.98 -5.71
N LEU A 388 17.80 -14.04 -4.98
CA LEU A 388 17.72 -14.10 -3.52
C LEU A 388 17.06 -15.41 -3.04
N LEU A 389 15.97 -15.81 -3.67
CA LEU A 389 15.25 -17.04 -3.34
C LEU A 389 16.04 -18.28 -3.73
N ALA A 390 16.79 -18.26 -4.83
CA ALA A 390 17.63 -19.36 -5.27
C ALA A 390 18.80 -19.63 -4.32
N GLY A 391 19.32 -18.57 -3.69
CA GLY A 391 20.37 -18.64 -2.68
C GLY A 391 19.93 -19.19 -1.32
N LEU A 392 18.66 -19.54 -1.14
CA LEU A 392 18.12 -20.18 0.06
C LEU A 392 18.11 -21.71 -0.07
#